data_f0ff6b45e54e0e188b2d7516eac7b84d
#
_entry.id   f0ff6b45e54e0e188b2d7516eac7b84d
#
_cell.length_a   1.000
_cell.length_b   1.000
_cell.length_c   1.000
_cell.angle_alpha   90.00
_cell.angle_beta   90.00
_cell.angle_gamma   90.00
#
_symmetry.space_group_name_H-M   'P 1'
#
loop_
_entity.id
_entity.type
_entity.pdbx_description
1 polymer ?
#
loop_
_entity_poly.entity_id
_entity_poly.type
_entity_poly.pdbx_seq_one_letter_code
_entity_poly.pdbx_strand_id
1 'polypeptide(L)'
;GISFRYKPNGFIFDVAGMSCFTDKNLEYFLALCNTPVVDAYMKIIAPTINYQAGDIAKIPVIFKQECNEQITALVKENISFSKSDWDAFETSWDFTKHPLVVTSDQCIVNSDSSANTQLTTTHYPLATIAQAHQRWEAETNARFAQLKANEEELNRVFIDIYGLQDELTPEVEDKDVTVRKADLQRDIKSLLSYAVGCMFGRYSLDKEGLVYAGGEWDESKYVSFKPDDDNVIPITDEDYFEDDIVGRLIAWLKVVYGAETLEENLRFIADALGTSGDTARQKIRNYFLKDFFKDHCKIYQKRPIYWLYDSGKQNGFKALIYMHRYNADTSGQVRAEYLSQMEETYESEINRMQDIMDNGAGREVALAGKRKEKLQKQLHECRDYDAVLGHIALASIAIDLDDGVKVNYVKVQTAKDGKLLPILAKI
;
A
#
# COMPACT_ATOMS: atom_id res chain seq x y z
N GLY A 1 -3.89 19.70 19.76
CA GLY A 1 -3.34 21.02 19.47
C GLY A 1 -3.68 21.49 18.06
N ILE A 2 -3.44 22.75 17.77
CA ILE A 2 -3.52 23.30 16.41
C ILE A 2 -2.29 22.86 15.60
N SER A 3 -2.43 22.61 14.32
CA SER A 3 -1.29 22.34 13.44
C SER A 3 -1.53 22.91 12.06
N PHE A 4 -0.49 23.49 11.48
CA PHE A 4 -0.50 24.06 10.14
C PHE A 4 0.33 23.19 9.20
N ARG A 5 -0.08 23.14 7.94
CA ARG A 5 0.61 22.35 6.92
C ARG A 5 0.87 23.21 5.69
N TYR A 6 2.05 23.04 5.11
CA TYR A 6 2.34 23.59 3.81
C TYR A 6 1.44 22.96 2.74
N LYS A 7 0.80 23.78 1.94
CA LYS A 7 -0.03 23.35 0.81
C LYS A 7 0.59 23.87 -0.49
N PRO A 8 1.05 22.99 -1.37
CA PRO A 8 1.56 23.39 -2.69
C PRO A 8 0.50 24.13 -3.52
N ASN A 9 0.93 24.87 -4.54
CA ASN A 9 0.02 25.51 -5.48
C ASN A 9 -0.79 24.47 -6.27
N GLY A 10 -2.00 24.85 -6.70
CA GLY A 10 -2.88 23.99 -7.51
C GLY A 10 -3.87 23.14 -6.72
N PHE A 11 -3.77 23.07 -5.39
CA PHE A 11 -4.73 22.34 -4.57
C PHE A 11 -5.92 23.21 -4.18
N ILE A 12 -7.12 22.64 -4.26
CA ILE A 12 -8.38 23.26 -3.80
C ILE A 12 -8.45 23.13 -2.26
N PHE A 13 -9.09 24.08 -1.62
CA PHE A 13 -9.39 24.06 -0.19
C PHE A 13 -10.85 24.48 0.05
N ASP A 14 -11.39 24.13 1.21
CA ASP A 14 -12.74 24.49 1.64
C ASP A 14 -12.75 25.07 3.06
N VAL A 15 -13.93 25.29 3.61
CA VAL A 15 -14.13 25.89 4.94
C VAL A 15 -13.61 25.01 6.08
N ALA A 16 -13.55 23.69 5.87
CA ALA A 16 -13.03 22.75 6.89
C ALA A 16 -11.50 22.76 6.95
N GLY A 17 -10.83 23.14 5.85
CA GLY A 17 -9.38 23.30 5.77
C GLY A 17 -8.99 24.75 5.49
N MET A 18 -9.20 25.64 6.46
CA MET A 18 -8.86 27.06 6.32
C MET A 18 -7.42 27.27 5.89
N SER A 19 -7.20 28.18 4.94
CA SER A 19 -5.89 28.46 4.38
C SER A 19 -5.46 29.89 4.65
N CYS A 20 -4.18 30.05 4.97
CA CYS A 20 -3.51 31.35 5.10
C CYS A 20 -2.63 31.58 3.87
N PHE A 21 -2.64 32.76 3.31
CA PHE A 21 -1.87 33.13 2.13
C PHE A 21 -0.98 34.32 2.44
N THR A 22 0.23 34.30 1.90
CA THR A 22 1.19 35.40 2.03
C THR A 22 2.11 35.40 0.82
N ASP A 23 2.50 36.61 0.41
CA ASP A 23 3.48 36.80 -0.68
C ASP A 23 4.94 36.80 -0.17
N LYS A 24 5.15 36.88 1.15
CA LYS A 24 6.47 36.99 1.78
C LYS A 24 6.52 36.20 3.08
N ASN A 25 7.70 35.66 3.40
CA ASN A 25 7.99 35.01 4.67
C ASN A 25 7.05 33.84 5.03
N LEU A 26 6.60 33.07 4.04
CA LEU A 26 5.69 31.94 4.23
C LEU A 26 6.27 30.94 5.25
N GLU A 27 7.55 30.63 5.10
CA GLU A 27 8.26 29.70 5.99
C GLU A 27 8.30 30.20 7.44
N TYR A 28 8.50 31.50 7.65
CA TYR A 28 8.47 32.11 8.97
C TYR A 28 7.11 31.95 9.66
N PHE A 29 6.04 32.24 8.94
CA PHE A 29 4.68 32.05 9.45
C PHE A 29 4.33 30.60 9.69
N LEU A 30 4.74 29.69 8.78
CA LEU A 30 4.52 28.27 8.94
C LEU A 30 5.23 27.73 10.19
N ALA A 31 6.47 28.15 10.43
CA ALA A 31 7.21 27.79 11.64
C ALA A 31 6.50 28.33 12.90
N LEU A 32 6.26 29.63 12.96
CA LEU A 32 5.60 30.27 14.12
C LEU A 32 4.30 29.57 14.48
N CYS A 33 3.46 29.30 13.47
CA CYS A 33 2.13 28.69 13.68
C CYS A 33 2.18 27.24 14.22
N ASN A 34 3.32 26.57 14.14
CA ASN A 34 3.51 25.21 14.67
C ASN A 34 4.31 25.17 16.00
N THR A 35 4.64 26.33 16.58
CA THR A 35 5.35 26.40 17.85
C THR A 35 4.43 26.34 19.07
N PRO A 36 4.94 25.96 20.26
CA PRO A 36 4.21 26.03 21.51
C PRO A 36 3.80 27.47 21.89
N VAL A 37 4.45 28.49 21.35
CA VAL A 37 4.09 29.89 21.50
C VAL A 37 2.67 30.15 20.97
N VAL A 38 2.40 29.72 19.72
CA VAL A 38 1.06 29.88 19.11
C VAL A 38 0.04 28.97 19.78
N ASP A 39 0.40 27.74 20.15
CA ASP A 39 -0.51 26.85 20.89
C ASP A 39 -0.97 27.49 22.22
N ALA A 40 -0.07 28.16 22.94
CA ALA A 40 -0.39 28.92 24.17
C ALA A 40 -1.34 30.10 23.89
N TYR A 41 -1.06 30.91 22.86
CA TYR A 41 -1.97 32.01 22.49
C TYR A 41 -3.33 31.51 22.05
N MET A 42 -3.41 30.43 21.27
CA MET A 42 -4.68 29.89 20.76
C MET A 42 -5.55 29.30 21.88
N LYS A 43 -4.96 28.73 22.94
CA LYS A 43 -5.69 28.32 24.15
C LYS A 43 -6.41 29.48 24.87
N ILE A 44 -5.87 30.70 24.72
CA ILE A 44 -6.47 31.92 25.33
C ILE A 44 -7.49 32.54 24.35
N ILE A 45 -7.14 32.67 23.06
CA ILE A 45 -7.95 33.36 22.04
C ILE A 45 -9.19 32.53 21.66
N ALA A 46 -9.02 31.23 21.50
CA ALA A 46 -10.07 30.30 21.05
C ALA A 46 -10.00 28.97 21.82
N PRO A 47 -10.50 28.93 23.07
CA PRO A 47 -10.44 27.73 23.92
C PRO A 47 -11.43 26.64 23.45
N THR A 48 -11.60 26.47 22.15
CA THR A 48 -12.50 25.51 21.51
C THR A 48 -11.73 24.59 20.57
N ILE A 49 -12.39 23.53 20.06
CA ILE A 49 -11.77 22.60 19.11
C ILE A 49 -11.71 23.17 17.70
N ASN A 50 -12.59 24.11 17.36
CA ASN A 50 -12.71 24.69 16.02
C ASN A 50 -12.14 26.11 16.03
N TYR A 51 -11.07 26.32 15.28
CA TYR A 51 -10.46 27.63 15.07
C TYR A 51 -11.05 28.30 13.83
N GLN A 52 -11.32 29.59 13.89
CA GLN A 52 -11.77 30.38 12.76
C GLN A 52 -10.62 31.26 12.21
N ALA A 53 -10.72 31.67 10.95
CA ALA A 53 -9.72 32.55 10.35
C ALA A 53 -9.51 33.84 11.15
N GLY A 54 -10.58 34.38 11.75
CA GLY A 54 -10.52 35.55 12.62
C GLY A 54 -9.77 35.32 13.94
N ASP A 55 -9.68 34.10 14.43
CA ASP A 55 -8.89 33.77 15.63
C ASP A 55 -7.41 33.69 15.29
N ILE A 56 -7.08 33.04 14.18
CA ILE A 56 -5.70 32.97 13.66
C ILE A 56 -5.16 34.37 13.37
N ALA A 57 -5.99 35.28 12.82
CA ALA A 57 -5.61 36.67 12.55
C ALA A 57 -5.27 37.51 13.79
N LYS A 58 -5.64 37.05 15.01
CA LYS A 58 -5.31 37.70 16.28
C LYS A 58 -3.95 37.28 16.85
N ILE A 59 -3.29 36.27 16.28
CA ILE A 59 -1.98 35.83 16.74
C ILE A 59 -0.98 36.99 16.59
N PRO A 60 -0.32 37.44 17.68
CA PRO A 60 0.67 38.49 17.57
C PRO A 60 1.92 37.97 16.86
N VAL A 61 2.37 38.66 15.83
CA VAL A 61 3.57 38.28 15.07
C VAL A 61 4.71 39.26 15.36
N ILE A 62 5.77 38.74 15.93
CA ILE A 62 7.05 39.46 16.10
C ILE A 62 7.99 38.95 15.01
N PHE A 63 8.30 39.80 14.02
CA PHE A 63 9.20 39.44 12.94
C PHE A 63 10.64 39.88 13.25
N LYS A 64 11.57 38.95 13.21
CA LYS A 64 13.01 39.16 13.41
C LYS A 64 13.76 38.78 12.13
N GLN A 65 14.26 39.81 11.43
CA GLN A 65 14.98 39.63 10.16
C GLN A 65 16.25 38.77 10.30
N GLU A 66 16.94 38.94 11.43
CA GLU A 66 18.18 38.21 11.75
C GLU A 66 18.02 36.70 11.87
N CYS A 67 16.82 36.21 12.24
CA CYS A 67 16.52 34.79 12.38
C CYS A 67 15.88 34.20 11.13
N ASN A 68 15.47 35.03 10.16
CA ASN A 68 14.63 34.59 9.03
C ASN A 68 15.32 33.57 8.11
N GLU A 69 16.62 33.69 7.87
CA GLU A 69 17.36 32.74 7.03
C GLU A 69 17.46 31.36 7.68
N GLN A 70 17.78 31.30 8.97
CA GLN A 70 17.81 30.06 9.74
C GLN A 70 16.43 29.38 9.77
N ILE A 71 15.38 30.13 10.12
CA ILE A 71 14.00 29.62 10.14
C ILE A 71 13.61 29.06 8.77
N THR A 72 13.87 29.82 7.72
CA THR A 72 13.56 29.41 6.34
C THR A 72 14.26 28.11 5.96
N ALA A 73 15.53 27.94 6.30
CA ALA A 73 16.28 26.72 6.00
C ALA A 73 15.68 25.50 6.72
N LEU A 74 15.45 25.59 8.03
CA LEU A 74 14.85 24.51 8.84
C LEU A 74 13.46 24.12 8.35
N VAL A 75 12.63 25.10 8.01
CA VAL A 75 11.26 24.83 7.51
C VAL A 75 11.28 24.14 6.15
N LYS A 76 12.15 24.57 5.23
CA LYS A 76 12.28 23.91 3.91
C LYS A 76 12.75 22.46 4.04
N GLU A 77 13.68 22.21 4.96
CA GLU A 77 14.11 20.85 5.26
C GLU A 77 12.96 19.99 5.84
N ASN A 78 12.21 20.54 6.79
CA ASN A 78 11.06 19.86 7.38
C ASN A 78 9.94 19.57 6.35
N ILE A 79 9.68 20.49 5.42
CA ILE A 79 8.75 20.27 4.29
C ILE A 79 9.27 19.12 3.42
N SER A 80 10.56 19.10 3.10
CA SER A 80 11.18 18.03 2.31
C SER A 80 11.05 16.67 2.99
N PHE A 81 11.34 16.59 4.29
CA PHE A 81 11.17 15.36 5.06
C PHE A 81 9.72 14.86 5.10
N SER A 82 8.78 15.76 5.34
CA SER A 82 7.34 15.42 5.37
C SER A 82 6.85 14.95 4.00
N LYS A 83 7.30 15.59 2.92
CA LYS A 83 6.98 15.19 1.54
C LYS A 83 7.59 13.82 1.23
N SER A 84 8.85 13.61 1.53
CA SER A 84 9.54 12.34 1.30
C SER A 84 8.91 11.17 2.07
N ASP A 85 8.47 11.39 3.31
CA ASP A 85 7.73 10.38 4.07
C ASP A 85 6.36 10.06 3.45
N TRP A 86 5.64 11.08 3.00
CA TRP A 86 4.34 10.92 2.37
C TRP A 86 4.43 10.20 1.03
N ASP A 87 5.39 10.58 0.19
CA ASP A 87 5.58 10.06 -1.17
C ASP A 87 6.20 8.65 -1.20
N ALA A 88 6.66 8.14 -0.06
CA ALA A 88 7.10 6.76 0.07
C ALA A 88 5.96 5.72 0.00
N PHE A 89 4.69 6.15 0.03
CA PHE A 89 3.53 5.26 0.05
C PHE A 89 2.59 5.49 -1.14
N GLU A 90 2.03 4.42 -1.67
CA GLU A 90 1.20 4.38 -2.90
C GLU A 90 -0.09 5.22 -2.86
N THR A 91 -0.46 5.77 -1.71
CA THR A 91 -1.57 6.70 -1.56
C THR A 91 -1.20 8.14 -1.91
N SER A 92 0.08 8.44 -2.07
CA SER A 92 0.53 9.74 -2.60
C SER A 92 0.37 9.82 -4.12
N TRP A 93 0.00 11.00 -4.61
CA TRP A 93 0.01 11.30 -6.05
C TRP A 93 1.42 11.34 -6.66
N ASP A 94 2.42 11.68 -5.84
CA ASP A 94 3.84 11.79 -6.23
C ASP A 94 4.62 10.51 -5.90
N PHE A 95 3.93 9.42 -5.54
CA PHE A 95 4.58 8.12 -5.33
C PHE A 95 5.25 7.64 -6.61
N THR A 96 6.54 7.36 -6.54
CA THR A 96 7.32 6.90 -7.71
C THR A 96 7.60 5.42 -7.66
N LYS A 97 8.09 4.92 -6.51
CA LYS A 97 8.55 3.54 -6.34
C LYS A 97 8.57 3.16 -4.85
N HIS A 98 8.33 1.90 -4.55
CA HIS A 98 8.38 1.44 -3.16
C HIS A 98 9.82 1.47 -2.61
N PRO A 99 10.07 2.02 -1.39
CA PRO A 99 11.41 2.22 -0.85
C PRO A 99 12.24 0.94 -0.71
N LEU A 100 11.60 -0.21 -0.54
CA LEU A 100 12.30 -1.49 -0.44
C LEU A 100 12.71 -2.05 -1.80
N VAL A 101 12.19 -1.54 -2.92
CA VAL A 101 12.58 -1.97 -4.27
C VAL A 101 13.87 -1.25 -4.69
N VAL A 102 14.97 -1.99 -4.68
CA VAL A 102 16.33 -1.48 -4.95
C VAL A 102 16.67 -1.64 -6.42
N THR A 103 17.13 -0.58 -7.06
CA THR A 103 17.76 -0.66 -8.40
C THR A 103 19.26 -0.91 -8.26
N SER A 104 19.85 -1.54 -9.29
CA SER A 104 21.30 -1.81 -9.36
C SER A 104 22.18 -0.58 -9.12
N ASP A 105 21.70 0.62 -9.46
CA ASP A 105 22.44 1.88 -9.28
C ASP A 105 22.52 2.34 -7.82
N GLN A 106 21.64 1.86 -6.94
CA GLN A 106 21.65 2.19 -5.52
C GLN A 106 22.56 1.28 -4.67
N CYS A 107 23.09 0.22 -5.24
CA CYS A 107 24.04 -0.67 -4.57
C CYS A 107 25.48 -0.10 -4.48
N ILE A 108 25.76 1.05 -5.10
CA ILE A 108 27.11 1.62 -5.27
C ILE A 108 27.55 2.55 -4.12
N VAL A 109 26.71 2.88 -3.16
CA VAL A 109 26.95 3.99 -2.21
C VAL A 109 27.50 3.53 -0.85
N ASN A 110 28.27 2.45 -0.74
CA ASN A 110 29.08 2.20 0.46
C ASN A 110 30.37 1.44 0.15
N SER A 111 31.25 2.05 -0.64
CA SER A 111 32.69 1.70 -0.61
C SER A 111 33.50 2.97 -0.64
N ASP A 112 34.38 3.08 0.35
CA ASP A 112 35.29 4.17 0.59
C ASP A 112 35.91 4.79 -0.66
N SER A 113 35.89 6.11 -0.68
CA SER A 113 36.62 6.95 -1.63
C SER A 113 38.13 6.78 -1.48
N SER A 114 38.71 5.84 -2.20
CA SER A 114 40.08 5.96 -2.67
C SER A 114 40.44 4.89 -3.71
N ALA A 115 41.02 5.36 -4.81
CA ALA A 115 41.73 4.64 -5.86
C ALA A 115 40.92 4.11 -7.07
N ASN A 116 41.17 4.83 -8.15
CA ASN A 116 41.26 4.41 -9.55
C ASN A 116 41.29 2.90 -9.77
N THR A 117 40.18 2.31 -10.26
CA THR A 117 40.21 0.93 -10.78
C THR A 117 39.18 0.75 -11.89
N GLN A 118 39.63 0.15 -12.99
CA GLN A 118 38.93 -0.19 -14.21
C GLN A 118 37.55 -0.83 -13.94
N LEU A 119 36.55 -0.46 -14.74
CA LEU A 119 35.23 -1.09 -14.84
C LEU A 119 35.36 -2.58 -15.15
N THR A 120 35.39 -3.39 -14.12
CA THR A 120 34.99 -4.78 -14.22
C THR A 120 33.53 -4.85 -13.80
N THR A 121 32.66 -5.34 -14.67
CA THR A 121 31.27 -5.67 -14.38
C THR A 121 31.23 -6.78 -13.31
N THR A 122 31.45 -6.42 -12.06
CA THR A 122 31.16 -7.30 -10.94
C THR A 122 29.65 -7.22 -10.68
N HIS A 123 28.93 -8.29 -10.99
CA HIS A 123 27.59 -8.50 -10.48
C HIS A 123 27.65 -8.48 -8.96
N TYR A 124 27.36 -7.34 -8.36
CA TYR A 124 27.06 -7.31 -6.92
C TYR A 124 25.75 -8.07 -6.70
N PRO A 125 25.68 -8.96 -5.69
CA PRO A 125 24.44 -9.64 -5.37
C PRO A 125 23.37 -8.57 -5.07
N LEU A 126 22.20 -8.72 -5.71
CA LEU A 126 21.04 -7.87 -5.44
C LEU A 126 20.75 -7.92 -3.93
N ALA A 127 20.50 -6.77 -3.31
CA ALA A 127 20.23 -6.70 -1.88
C ALA A 127 18.97 -7.50 -1.54
N THR A 128 18.96 -8.24 -0.43
CA THR A 128 17.75 -8.91 0.06
C THR A 128 16.74 -7.88 0.59
N ILE A 129 15.47 -8.30 0.74
CA ILE A 129 14.44 -7.45 1.37
C ILE A 129 14.86 -7.04 2.79
N ALA A 130 15.51 -7.94 3.53
CA ALA A 130 16.03 -7.64 4.87
C ALA A 130 17.04 -6.49 4.85
N GLN A 131 17.99 -6.52 3.91
CA GLN A 131 18.98 -5.45 3.74
C GLN A 131 18.34 -4.14 3.27
N ALA A 132 17.36 -4.23 2.36
CA ALA A 132 16.59 -3.07 1.91
C ALA A 132 15.80 -2.44 3.06
N HIS A 133 15.18 -3.24 3.91
CA HIS A 133 14.45 -2.77 5.09
C HIS A 133 15.39 -2.16 6.13
N GLN A 134 16.56 -2.74 6.37
CA GLN A 134 17.55 -2.17 7.30
C GLN A 134 18.02 -0.77 6.86
N ARG A 135 18.23 -0.57 5.54
CA ARG A 135 18.53 0.78 5.01
C ARG A 135 17.37 1.73 5.22
N TRP A 136 16.16 1.30 4.87
CA TRP A 136 14.95 2.08 5.05
C TRP A 136 14.74 2.49 6.51
N GLU A 137 14.97 1.57 7.44
CA GLU A 137 14.91 1.84 8.88
C GLU A 137 15.94 2.89 9.31
N ALA A 138 17.19 2.77 8.86
CA ALA A 138 18.22 3.75 9.15
C ALA A 138 17.87 5.14 8.59
N GLU A 139 17.39 5.22 7.35
CA GLU A 139 16.96 6.45 6.69
C GLU A 139 15.77 7.11 7.40
N THR A 140 14.73 6.35 7.72
CA THR A 140 13.54 6.88 8.41
C THR A 140 13.86 7.32 9.83
N ASN A 141 14.73 6.59 10.55
CA ASN A 141 15.18 6.99 11.89
C ASN A 141 16.00 8.29 11.84
N ALA A 142 16.90 8.44 10.88
CA ALA A 142 17.66 9.67 10.68
C ALA A 142 16.74 10.87 10.34
N ARG A 143 15.79 10.67 9.43
CA ARG A 143 14.77 11.68 9.07
C ARG A 143 13.93 12.08 10.27
N PHE A 144 13.48 11.12 11.07
CA PHE A 144 12.71 11.36 12.29
C PHE A 144 13.51 12.18 13.31
N ALA A 145 14.76 11.81 13.57
CA ALA A 145 15.62 12.50 14.51
C ALA A 145 15.92 13.93 14.05
N GLN A 146 16.20 14.12 12.76
CA GLN A 146 16.50 15.45 12.21
C GLN A 146 15.25 16.35 12.22
N LEU A 147 14.07 15.84 11.83
CA LEU A 147 12.84 16.62 11.91
C LEU A 147 12.55 17.07 13.34
N LYS A 148 12.69 16.16 14.31
CA LYS A 148 12.52 16.48 15.74
C LYS A 148 13.49 17.58 16.18
N ALA A 149 14.78 17.45 15.86
CA ALA A 149 15.78 18.44 16.21
C ALA A 149 15.48 19.80 15.56
N ASN A 150 15.03 19.83 14.32
CA ASN A 150 14.65 21.07 13.64
C ASN A 150 13.42 21.72 14.30
N GLU A 151 12.42 20.94 14.68
CA GLU A 151 11.22 21.46 15.38
C GLU A 151 11.59 22.01 16.78
N GLU A 152 12.45 21.33 17.53
CA GLU A 152 12.96 21.81 18.81
C GLU A 152 13.78 23.10 18.67
N GLU A 153 14.58 23.23 17.61
CA GLU A 153 15.32 24.46 17.32
C GLU A 153 14.38 25.62 16.93
N LEU A 154 13.38 25.37 16.08
CA LEU A 154 12.36 26.36 15.74
C LEU A 154 11.59 26.81 17.00
N ASN A 155 11.23 25.88 17.86
CA ASN A 155 10.58 26.20 19.13
C ASN A 155 11.45 27.09 20.00
N ARG A 156 12.75 26.78 20.14
CA ARG A 156 13.72 27.57 20.90
C ARG A 156 13.80 29.00 20.37
N VAL A 157 13.98 29.14 19.06
CA VAL A 157 14.06 30.45 18.39
C VAL A 157 12.84 31.30 18.67
N PHE A 158 11.62 30.74 18.55
CA PHE A 158 10.41 31.51 18.79
C PHE A 158 10.12 31.76 20.27
N ILE A 159 10.43 30.83 21.16
CA ILE A 159 10.36 31.06 22.62
C ILE A 159 11.24 32.24 23.01
N ASP A 160 12.47 32.33 22.46
CA ASP A 160 13.39 33.43 22.69
C ASP A 160 12.89 34.76 22.11
N ILE A 161 12.35 34.75 20.88
CA ILE A 161 11.77 35.95 20.26
C ILE A 161 10.64 36.55 21.09
N TYR A 162 9.83 35.69 21.72
CA TYR A 162 8.68 36.11 22.51
C TYR A 162 9.00 36.27 24.00
N GLY A 163 10.22 35.93 24.45
CA GLY A 163 10.65 36.06 25.84
C GLY A 163 9.91 35.13 26.80
N LEU A 164 9.60 33.89 26.38
CA LEU A 164 8.79 32.93 27.12
C LEU A 164 9.61 31.72 27.62
N GLN A 165 10.91 31.88 27.85
CA GLN A 165 11.82 30.81 28.29
C GLN A 165 11.46 30.21 29.65
N ASP A 166 10.87 31.03 30.54
CA ASP A 166 10.45 30.58 31.87
C ASP A 166 9.09 29.85 31.87
N GLU A 167 8.34 29.92 30.76
CA GLU A 167 6.95 29.42 30.68
C GLU A 167 6.78 28.25 29.69
N LEU A 168 7.63 28.18 28.65
CA LEU A 168 7.52 27.19 27.58
C LEU A 168 8.84 26.43 27.40
N THR A 169 8.72 25.16 26.99
CA THR A 169 9.87 24.33 26.65
C THR A 169 9.92 24.05 25.15
N PRO A 170 11.13 23.93 24.56
CA PRO A 170 11.28 23.65 23.14
C PRO A 170 11.12 22.16 22.78
N GLU A 171 11.14 21.26 23.76
CA GLU A 171 11.15 19.81 23.56
C GLU A 171 9.92 19.34 22.80
N VAL A 172 10.12 18.38 21.89
CA VAL A 172 9.08 17.72 21.10
C VAL A 172 9.00 16.24 21.51
N GLU A 173 7.83 15.78 21.91
CA GLU A 173 7.65 14.37 22.22
C GLU A 173 7.63 13.53 20.93
N ASP A 174 8.17 12.31 20.97
CA ASP A 174 8.22 11.41 19.79
C ASP A 174 6.84 11.18 19.16
N LYS A 175 5.77 11.18 19.95
CA LYS A 175 4.39 11.01 19.44
C LYS A 175 3.88 12.20 18.62
N ASP A 176 4.50 13.38 18.76
CA ASP A 176 4.10 14.62 18.08
C ASP A 176 4.89 14.82 16.77
N VAL A 177 5.98 14.07 16.59
CA VAL A 177 6.75 14.06 15.31
C VAL A 177 5.93 13.41 14.22
N THR A 178 5.74 14.11 13.11
CA THR A 178 4.75 13.73 12.08
C THR A 178 5.25 12.77 11.01
N VAL A 179 6.57 12.62 10.84
CA VAL A 179 7.13 11.60 9.93
C VAL A 179 7.22 10.24 10.61
N ARG A 180 7.09 9.18 9.84
CA ARG A 180 7.03 7.82 10.36
C ARG A 180 8.41 7.19 10.47
N LYS A 181 8.65 6.44 11.52
CA LYS A 181 9.73 5.44 11.56
C LYS A 181 9.34 4.22 10.74
N ALA A 182 10.30 3.43 10.31
CA ALA A 182 10.02 2.15 9.68
C ALA A 182 9.22 1.23 10.63
N ASP A 183 8.33 0.44 10.05
CA ASP A 183 7.58 -0.61 10.73
C ASP A 183 7.58 -1.83 9.82
N LEU A 184 8.24 -2.90 10.26
CA LEU A 184 8.49 -4.06 9.42
C LEU A 184 7.21 -4.65 8.82
N GLN A 185 6.17 -4.82 9.62
CA GLN A 185 4.93 -5.44 9.15
C GLN A 185 4.20 -4.52 8.14
N ARG A 186 4.09 -3.24 8.47
CA ARG A 186 3.48 -2.23 7.59
C ARG A 186 4.24 -2.13 6.26
N ASP A 187 5.55 -2.06 6.32
CA ASP A 187 6.39 -1.84 5.16
C ASP A 187 6.42 -3.06 4.24
N ILE A 188 6.39 -4.29 4.81
CA ILE A 188 6.23 -5.52 4.02
C ILE A 188 4.83 -5.61 3.39
N LYS A 189 3.76 -5.28 4.12
CA LYS A 189 2.40 -5.22 3.55
C LYS A 189 2.31 -4.21 2.41
N SER A 190 2.96 -3.05 2.54
CA SER A 190 3.06 -2.03 1.51
C SER A 190 3.84 -2.54 0.28
N LEU A 191 4.94 -3.26 0.49
CA LEU A 191 5.70 -3.90 -0.59
C LEU A 191 4.85 -4.91 -1.36
N LEU A 192 4.07 -5.74 -0.66
CA LEU A 192 3.15 -6.68 -1.30
C LEU A 192 2.05 -5.98 -2.09
N SER A 193 1.52 -4.86 -1.59
CA SER A 193 0.55 -4.04 -2.33
C SER A 193 1.17 -3.45 -3.61
N TYR A 194 2.40 -2.94 -3.54
CA TYR A 194 3.13 -2.48 -4.72
C TYR A 194 3.39 -3.61 -5.74
N ALA A 195 3.78 -4.80 -5.26
CA ALA A 195 3.97 -5.98 -6.13
C ALA A 195 2.66 -6.35 -6.85
N VAL A 196 1.51 -6.35 -6.15
CA VAL A 196 0.19 -6.54 -6.77
C VAL A 196 -0.10 -5.45 -7.80
N GLY A 197 0.29 -4.20 -7.51
CA GLY A 197 0.21 -3.11 -8.49
C GLY A 197 1.02 -3.39 -9.76
N CYS A 198 2.22 -3.95 -9.63
CA CYS A 198 3.00 -4.39 -10.78
C CYS A 198 2.35 -5.57 -11.52
N MET A 199 1.76 -6.52 -10.80
CA MET A 199 1.06 -7.67 -11.39
C MET A 199 -0.12 -7.23 -12.25
N PHE A 200 -0.80 -6.14 -11.92
CA PHE A 200 -1.91 -5.59 -12.68
C PHE A 200 -1.53 -4.46 -13.66
N GLY A 201 -0.27 -4.04 -13.67
CA GLY A 201 0.19 -2.95 -14.53
C GLY A 201 -0.16 -1.55 -14.04
N ARG A 202 -0.63 -1.40 -12.80
CA ARG A 202 -0.74 -0.09 -12.17
C ARG A 202 0.62 0.58 -12.05
N TYR A 203 1.63 -0.22 -11.69
CA TYR A 203 3.04 0.17 -11.64
C TYR A 203 3.88 -0.70 -12.58
N SER A 204 5.06 -0.20 -12.91
CA SER A 204 6.07 -0.91 -13.68
C SER A 204 7.43 -0.84 -12.97
N LEU A 205 8.27 -1.85 -13.17
CA LEU A 205 9.66 -1.80 -12.72
C LEU A 205 10.53 -0.92 -13.64
N ASP A 206 10.03 -0.61 -14.85
CA ASP A 206 10.74 0.11 -15.91
C ASP A 206 10.36 1.60 -15.99
N LYS A 207 9.30 2.01 -15.28
CA LYS A 207 8.79 3.38 -15.25
C LYS A 207 8.43 3.78 -13.83
N GLU A 208 8.81 4.98 -13.44
CA GLU A 208 8.45 5.55 -12.14
C GLU A 208 6.99 6.01 -12.10
N GLY A 209 6.39 5.90 -10.91
CA GLY A 209 5.06 6.40 -10.62
C GLY A 209 3.93 5.54 -11.17
N LEU A 210 2.77 6.16 -11.26
CA LEU A 210 1.56 5.54 -11.78
C LEU A 210 1.67 5.36 -13.30
N VAL A 211 1.60 4.11 -13.76
CA VAL A 211 1.74 3.78 -15.19
C VAL A 211 0.40 3.63 -15.87
N TYR A 212 -0.56 2.96 -15.21
CA TYR A 212 -1.90 2.79 -15.75
C TYR A 212 -2.98 2.93 -14.66
N ALA A 213 -3.95 3.80 -14.94
CA ALA A 213 -5.17 3.95 -14.13
C ALA A 213 -6.37 4.32 -15.02
N GLY A 214 -6.51 3.65 -16.17
CA GLY A 214 -7.48 3.93 -17.22
C GLY A 214 -6.84 4.61 -18.43
N GLY A 215 -7.60 4.72 -19.51
CA GLY A 215 -7.12 5.24 -20.78
C GLY A 215 -6.47 4.16 -21.67
N GLU A 216 -5.53 4.54 -22.51
CA GLU A 216 -4.87 3.66 -23.47
C GLU A 216 -3.81 2.79 -22.79
N TRP A 217 -3.89 1.48 -23.02
CA TRP A 217 -2.91 0.50 -22.54
C TRP A 217 -1.67 0.49 -23.43
N ASP A 218 -0.48 0.58 -22.82
CA ASP A 218 0.80 0.59 -23.53
C ASP A 218 1.74 -0.48 -22.96
N GLU A 219 1.82 -1.61 -23.65
CA GLU A 219 2.66 -2.76 -23.26
C GLU A 219 4.16 -2.45 -23.24
N SER A 220 4.61 -1.45 -24.00
CA SER A 220 6.04 -1.08 -24.07
C SER A 220 6.60 -0.56 -22.74
N LYS A 221 5.73 -0.21 -21.80
CA LYS A 221 6.09 0.24 -20.46
C LYS A 221 6.44 -0.90 -19.50
N TYR A 222 6.26 -2.18 -19.89
CA TYR A 222 6.41 -3.34 -19.02
C TYR A 222 7.40 -4.35 -19.64
N VAL A 223 8.70 -4.10 -19.48
CA VAL A 223 9.76 -4.92 -20.07
C VAL A 223 10.27 -5.95 -19.07
N SER A 224 10.66 -5.51 -17.88
CA SER A 224 11.29 -6.36 -16.84
C SER A 224 10.31 -7.32 -16.18
N PHE A 225 9.08 -6.88 -15.98
CA PHE A 225 8.00 -7.69 -15.42
C PHE A 225 6.69 -7.38 -16.13
N LYS A 226 6.12 -8.39 -16.78
CA LYS A 226 4.85 -8.23 -17.50
C LYS A 226 3.66 -8.36 -16.55
N PRO A 227 2.69 -7.43 -16.63
CA PRO A 227 1.42 -7.56 -15.93
C PRO A 227 0.69 -8.83 -16.36
N ASP A 228 -0.31 -9.17 -15.59
CA ASP A 228 -1.25 -10.20 -15.92
C ASP A 228 -2.03 -9.84 -17.20
N ASP A 229 -2.21 -10.80 -18.10
CA ASP A 229 -2.73 -10.52 -19.45
C ASP A 229 -4.24 -10.20 -19.40
N ASP A 230 -4.99 -10.93 -18.61
CA ASP A 230 -6.46 -10.89 -18.60
C ASP A 230 -7.07 -10.13 -17.41
N ASN A 231 -6.22 -9.61 -16.52
CA ASN A 231 -6.64 -8.87 -15.35
C ASN A 231 -7.32 -9.71 -14.25
N VAL A 232 -7.07 -11.01 -14.20
CA VAL A 232 -7.67 -11.91 -13.20
C VAL A 232 -6.57 -12.73 -12.52
N ILE A 233 -6.30 -12.47 -11.25
CA ILE A 233 -5.29 -13.21 -10.48
C ILE A 233 -5.98 -14.04 -9.40
N PRO A 234 -6.01 -15.37 -9.52
CA PRO A 234 -6.65 -16.25 -8.55
C PRO A 234 -5.91 -16.26 -7.21
N ILE A 235 -6.67 -16.42 -6.11
CA ILE A 235 -6.17 -16.60 -4.76
C ILE A 235 -6.79 -17.88 -4.19
N THR A 236 -6.01 -18.93 -4.15
CA THR A 236 -6.46 -20.26 -3.72
C THR A 236 -5.74 -20.74 -2.46
N ASP A 237 -6.25 -21.77 -1.81
CA ASP A 237 -5.63 -22.32 -0.59
C ASP A 237 -4.41 -23.23 -0.90
N GLU A 238 -4.29 -23.66 -2.13
CA GLU A 238 -3.13 -24.38 -2.68
C GLU A 238 -2.81 -23.87 -4.09
N ASP A 239 -1.80 -24.43 -4.72
CA ASP A 239 -1.28 -24.03 -6.03
C ASP A 239 -2.05 -24.74 -7.14
N TYR A 240 -3.20 -24.15 -7.56
CA TYR A 240 -4.09 -24.75 -8.56
C TYR A 240 -4.03 -24.05 -9.92
N PHE A 241 -3.44 -22.85 -9.99
CA PHE A 241 -3.32 -22.05 -11.22
C PHE A 241 -1.87 -21.63 -11.42
N GLU A 242 -1.42 -21.58 -12.67
CA GLU A 242 -0.07 -21.14 -13.02
C GLU A 242 0.17 -19.65 -12.72
N ASP A 243 -0.88 -18.84 -12.81
CA ASP A 243 -0.91 -17.39 -12.59
C ASP A 243 -1.42 -16.98 -11.19
N ASP A 244 -1.44 -17.91 -10.25
CA ASP A 244 -1.89 -17.62 -8.90
C ASP A 244 -1.04 -16.52 -8.22
N ILE A 245 -1.64 -15.82 -7.27
CA ILE A 245 -1.04 -14.64 -6.62
C ILE A 245 0.35 -14.93 -6.02
N VAL A 246 0.58 -16.14 -5.48
CA VAL A 246 1.87 -16.51 -4.89
C VAL A 246 2.89 -16.83 -5.97
N GLY A 247 2.48 -17.51 -7.05
CA GLY A 247 3.30 -17.77 -8.24
C GLY A 247 3.75 -16.45 -8.88
N ARG A 248 2.83 -15.51 -9.07
CA ARG A 248 3.12 -14.16 -9.58
C ARG A 248 4.07 -13.38 -8.65
N LEU A 249 3.88 -13.46 -7.32
CA LEU A 249 4.78 -12.84 -6.36
C LEU A 249 6.19 -13.43 -6.44
N ILE A 250 6.34 -14.75 -6.55
CA ILE A 250 7.63 -15.42 -6.70
C ILE A 250 8.33 -14.94 -7.99
N ALA A 251 7.61 -14.85 -9.10
CA ALA A 251 8.14 -14.33 -10.34
C ALA A 251 8.62 -12.88 -10.20
N TRP A 252 7.83 -12.03 -9.57
CA TRP A 252 8.19 -10.64 -9.29
C TRP A 252 9.43 -10.51 -8.38
N LEU A 253 9.49 -11.31 -7.29
CA LEU A 253 10.63 -11.32 -6.37
C LEU A 253 11.93 -11.74 -7.07
N LYS A 254 11.87 -12.72 -7.98
CA LYS A 254 13.03 -13.14 -8.79
C LYS A 254 13.55 -12.03 -9.69
N VAL A 255 12.66 -11.21 -10.25
CA VAL A 255 13.05 -10.07 -11.09
C VAL A 255 13.69 -8.96 -10.26
N VAL A 256 13.11 -8.65 -9.09
CA VAL A 256 13.54 -7.51 -8.28
C VAL A 256 14.78 -7.81 -7.44
N TYR A 257 14.88 -9.02 -6.87
CA TYR A 257 15.91 -9.37 -5.88
C TYR A 257 16.82 -10.53 -6.31
N GLY A 258 16.58 -11.12 -7.48
CA GLY A 258 17.31 -12.28 -7.97
C GLY A 258 16.76 -13.62 -7.47
N ALA A 259 17.00 -14.66 -8.24
CA ALA A 259 16.52 -16.01 -7.93
C ALA A 259 17.25 -16.64 -6.73
N GLU A 260 18.51 -16.27 -6.52
CA GLU A 260 19.38 -16.78 -5.45
C GLU A 260 18.93 -16.35 -4.06
N THR A 261 18.28 -15.18 -3.93
CA THR A 261 17.80 -14.66 -2.64
C THR A 261 16.34 -15.02 -2.34
N LEU A 262 15.68 -15.73 -3.25
CA LEU A 262 14.23 -15.97 -3.21
C LEU A 262 13.75 -16.60 -1.89
N GLU A 263 14.41 -17.67 -1.44
CA GLU A 263 13.97 -18.40 -0.24
C GLU A 263 14.19 -17.59 1.05
N GLU A 264 15.25 -16.77 1.08
CA GLU A 264 15.49 -15.83 2.17
C GLU A 264 14.42 -14.75 2.21
N ASN A 265 14.10 -14.15 1.06
CA ASN A 265 13.08 -13.12 0.94
C ASN A 265 11.69 -13.63 1.29
N LEU A 266 11.32 -14.84 0.84
CA LEU A 266 10.03 -15.45 1.19
C LEU A 266 9.91 -15.71 2.70
N ARG A 267 10.99 -16.17 3.37
CA ARG A 267 10.99 -16.32 4.83
C ARG A 267 10.84 -14.98 5.53
N PHE A 268 11.59 -13.99 5.12
CA PHE A 268 11.51 -12.64 5.71
C PHE A 268 10.11 -12.04 5.60
N ILE A 269 9.48 -12.14 4.42
CA ILE A 269 8.08 -11.71 4.22
C ILE A 269 7.14 -12.48 5.15
N ALA A 270 7.23 -13.81 5.17
CA ALA A 270 6.34 -14.67 5.95
C ALA A 270 6.43 -14.39 7.46
N ASP A 271 7.63 -14.15 7.97
CA ASP A 271 7.86 -13.85 9.37
C ASP A 271 7.35 -12.44 9.74
N ALA A 272 7.55 -11.47 8.88
CA ALA A 272 6.99 -10.11 9.05
C ALA A 272 5.44 -10.08 9.04
N LEU A 273 4.81 -10.90 8.20
CA LEU A 273 3.35 -11.01 8.15
C LEU A 273 2.76 -11.64 9.41
N GLY A 274 3.45 -12.58 10.05
CA GLY A 274 3.00 -13.27 11.26
C GLY A 274 1.77 -14.17 11.05
N THR A 275 1.45 -14.53 9.80
CA THR A 275 0.32 -15.41 9.48
C THR A 275 0.65 -16.87 9.75
N SER A 276 -0.37 -17.70 10.01
CA SER A 276 -0.21 -19.13 10.23
C SER A 276 0.13 -19.87 8.93
N GLY A 277 0.89 -20.95 9.02
CA GLY A 277 1.26 -21.83 7.90
C GLY A 277 2.54 -22.61 8.20
N ASP A 278 2.69 -23.77 7.58
CA ASP A 278 3.84 -24.66 7.80
C ASP A 278 5.08 -24.20 7.02
N THR A 279 4.89 -23.49 5.91
CA THR A 279 5.96 -22.96 5.06
C THR A 279 5.80 -21.47 4.84
N ALA A 280 6.88 -20.80 4.42
CA ALA A 280 6.84 -19.38 4.07
C ALA A 280 5.78 -19.11 2.97
N ARG A 281 5.73 -19.93 1.92
CA ARG A 281 4.73 -19.81 0.85
C ARG A 281 3.31 -19.95 1.38
N GLN A 282 3.07 -20.90 2.29
CA GLN A 282 1.75 -21.09 2.88
C GLN A 282 1.33 -19.90 3.77
N LYS A 283 2.27 -19.32 4.53
CA LYS A 283 2.00 -18.11 5.33
C LYS A 283 1.63 -16.93 4.43
N ILE A 284 2.36 -16.70 3.34
CA ILE A 284 2.10 -15.64 2.36
C ILE A 284 0.74 -15.88 1.68
N ARG A 285 0.45 -17.11 1.25
CA ARG A 285 -0.83 -17.50 0.67
C ARG A 285 -1.99 -17.21 1.62
N ASN A 286 -1.84 -17.56 2.90
CA ASN A 286 -2.85 -17.28 3.91
C ASN A 286 -3.07 -15.78 4.15
N TYR A 287 -2.04 -14.95 4.00
CA TYR A 287 -2.19 -13.49 4.04
C TYR A 287 -3.05 -12.99 2.89
N PHE A 288 -2.75 -13.39 1.65
CA PHE A 288 -3.56 -13.00 0.50
C PHE A 288 -5.00 -13.50 0.60
N LEU A 289 -5.19 -14.73 1.05
CA LEU A 289 -6.50 -15.37 1.16
C LEU A 289 -7.42 -14.69 2.20
N LYS A 290 -6.86 -14.14 3.29
CA LYS A 290 -7.64 -13.72 4.46
C LYS A 290 -7.55 -12.23 4.80
N ASP A 291 -6.40 -11.60 4.56
CA ASP A 291 -6.09 -10.30 5.15
C ASP A 291 -5.74 -9.21 4.14
N PHE A 292 -5.11 -9.55 3.02
CA PHE A 292 -4.68 -8.58 2.00
C PHE A 292 -5.81 -7.62 1.57
N PHE A 293 -6.98 -8.16 1.21
CA PHE A 293 -8.09 -7.32 0.76
C PHE A 293 -8.62 -6.38 1.85
N LYS A 294 -8.61 -6.83 3.11
CA LYS A 294 -9.00 -5.98 4.26
C LYS A 294 -8.01 -4.84 4.47
N ASP A 295 -6.70 -5.15 4.39
CA ASP A 295 -5.65 -4.14 4.49
C ASP A 295 -5.76 -3.14 3.33
N HIS A 296 -6.00 -3.62 2.11
CA HIS A 296 -6.25 -2.78 0.94
C HIS A 296 -7.46 -1.85 1.13
N CYS A 297 -8.60 -2.38 1.57
CA CYS A 297 -9.78 -1.57 1.88
C CYS A 297 -9.51 -0.50 2.97
N LYS A 298 -8.69 -0.82 3.97
CA LYS A 298 -8.31 0.13 5.03
C LYS A 298 -7.43 1.25 4.48
N ILE A 299 -6.40 0.92 3.70
CA ILE A 299 -5.48 1.89 3.08
C ILE A 299 -6.24 2.83 2.14
N TYR A 300 -7.11 2.30 1.33
CA TYR A 300 -7.92 3.06 0.37
C TYR A 300 -9.26 3.57 0.95
N GLN A 301 -9.40 3.61 2.28
CA GLN A 301 -10.55 4.21 2.97
C GLN A 301 -11.90 3.71 2.45
N LYS A 302 -12.04 2.39 2.30
CA LYS A 302 -13.21 1.71 1.73
C LYS A 302 -13.53 2.12 0.28
N ARG A 303 -12.49 2.41 -0.50
CA ARG A 303 -12.55 2.64 -1.94
C ARG A 303 -11.50 1.79 -2.64
N PRO A 304 -11.58 0.44 -2.54
CA PRO A 304 -10.56 -0.44 -3.08
C PRO A 304 -10.46 -0.33 -4.59
N ILE A 305 -9.26 -0.25 -5.11
CA ILE A 305 -8.98 -0.27 -6.56
C ILE A 305 -8.75 -1.67 -7.09
N TYR A 306 -8.35 -2.61 -6.24
CA TYR A 306 -8.40 -4.03 -6.53
C TYR A 306 -9.69 -4.60 -5.96
N TRP A 307 -10.46 -5.31 -6.78
CA TRP A 307 -11.71 -5.93 -6.37
C TRP A 307 -11.51 -7.42 -6.22
N LEU A 308 -12.12 -8.00 -5.20
CA LEU A 308 -12.01 -9.41 -4.88
C LEU A 308 -13.32 -10.12 -5.19
N TYR A 309 -13.34 -10.97 -6.21
CA TYR A 309 -14.37 -12.00 -6.36
C TYR A 309 -14.22 -12.97 -5.20
N ASP A 310 -15.31 -13.31 -4.51
CA ASP A 310 -15.28 -14.09 -3.27
C ASP A 310 -16.52 -14.98 -3.15
N SER A 311 -16.32 -16.29 -3.27
CA SER A 311 -17.41 -17.28 -3.20
C SER A 311 -17.98 -17.40 -1.78
N GLY A 312 -17.21 -17.11 -0.74
CA GLY A 312 -17.72 -17.13 0.63
C GLY A 312 -16.77 -17.69 1.69
N LYS A 313 -17.35 -18.26 2.74
CA LYS A 313 -16.64 -18.61 3.99
C LYS A 313 -15.70 -19.81 3.88
N GLN A 314 -15.94 -20.70 2.93
CA GLN A 314 -15.09 -21.88 2.73
C GLN A 314 -13.84 -21.53 1.91
N ASN A 315 -13.76 -20.30 1.36
CA ASN A 315 -12.74 -19.89 0.42
C ASN A 315 -12.65 -20.85 -0.78
N GLY A 316 -13.79 -21.22 -1.33
CA GLY A 316 -13.86 -22.10 -2.48
C GLY A 316 -13.26 -21.46 -3.72
N PHE A 317 -13.58 -20.19 -3.96
CA PHE A 317 -13.01 -19.41 -5.05
C PHE A 317 -12.78 -17.97 -4.64
N LYS A 318 -11.59 -17.44 -4.97
CA LYS A 318 -11.27 -16.02 -4.90
C LYS A 318 -10.37 -15.62 -6.06
N ALA A 319 -10.61 -14.43 -6.60
CA ALA A 319 -9.75 -13.82 -7.59
C ALA A 319 -9.73 -12.30 -7.42
N LEU A 320 -8.54 -11.70 -7.53
CA LEU A 320 -8.37 -10.24 -7.60
C LEU A 320 -8.47 -9.78 -9.04
N ILE A 321 -9.06 -8.60 -9.22
CA ILE A 321 -9.01 -7.83 -10.46
C ILE A 321 -8.62 -6.38 -10.16
N TYR A 322 -8.06 -5.69 -11.15
CA TYR A 322 -7.81 -4.25 -11.09
C TYR A 322 -8.97 -3.51 -11.78
N MET A 323 -9.74 -2.70 -11.02
CA MET A 323 -10.94 -2.06 -11.54
C MET A 323 -10.71 -1.17 -12.76
N HIS A 324 -9.54 -0.57 -12.90
CA HIS A 324 -9.22 0.28 -14.05
C HIS A 324 -9.00 -0.50 -15.35
N ARG A 325 -8.85 -1.82 -15.26
CA ARG A 325 -8.83 -2.75 -16.41
C ARG A 325 -10.13 -3.55 -16.57
N TYR A 326 -11.12 -3.30 -15.70
CA TYR A 326 -12.42 -3.97 -15.77
C TYR A 326 -13.15 -3.59 -17.06
N ASN A 327 -13.78 -4.58 -17.70
CA ASN A 327 -14.65 -4.42 -18.85
C ASN A 327 -15.93 -5.27 -18.68
N ALA A 328 -16.87 -5.15 -19.61
CA ALA A 328 -18.15 -5.81 -19.53
C ALA A 328 -18.07 -7.36 -19.53
N ASP A 329 -16.99 -7.93 -20.04
CA ASP A 329 -16.77 -9.37 -20.16
C ASP A 329 -16.02 -9.96 -18.95
N THR A 330 -15.43 -9.13 -18.08
CA THR A 330 -14.60 -9.56 -16.94
C THR A 330 -15.30 -10.60 -16.06
N SER A 331 -16.57 -10.38 -15.68
CA SER A 331 -17.31 -11.36 -14.85
C SER A 331 -17.59 -12.68 -15.60
N GLY A 332 -17.76 -12.60 -16.91
CA GLY A 332 -17.89 -13.78 -17.79
C GLY A 332 -16.61 -14.58 -17.86
N GLN A 333 -15.49 -13.90 -17.99
CA GLN A 333 -14.16 -14.51 -18.03
C GLN A 333 -13.79 -15.15 -16.69
N VAL A 334 -13.97 -14.46 -15.57
CA VAL A 334 -13.79 -15.02 -14.22
C VAL A 334 -14.58 -16.31 -14.03
N ARG A 335 -15.83 -16.35 -14.53
CA ARG A 335 -16.66 -17.53 -14.46
C ARG A 335 -16.16 -18.68 -15.33
N ALA A 336 -15.92 -18.39 -16.60
CA ALA A 336 -15.65 -19.43 -17.61
C ALA A 336 -14.23 -20.00 -17.52
N GLU A 337 -13.23 -19.17 -17.26
CA GLU A 337 -11.83 -19.58 -17.31
C GLU A 337 -11.30 -19.99 -15.93
N TYR A 338 -11.79 -19.37 -14.84
CA TYR A 338 -11.26 -19.60 -13.50
C TYR A 338 -12.20 -20.39 -12.59
N LEU A 339 -13.45 -19.98 -12.43
CA LEU A 339 -14.38 -20.67 -11.53
C LEU A 339 -14.70 -22.08 -12.03
N SER A 340 -14.97 -22.24 -13.32
CA SER A 340 -15.23 -23.56 -13.92
C SER A 340 -14.01 -24.49 -13.78
N GLN A 341 -12.80 -24.00 -14.05
CA GLN A 341 -11.57 -24.77 -13.85
C GLN A 341 -11.36 -25.16 -12.38
N MET A 342 -11.72 -24.26 -11.44
CA MET A 342 -11.62 -24.54 -10.02
C MET A 342 -12.58 -25.66 -9.57
N GLU A 343 -13.80 -25.69 -10.11
CA GLU A 343 -14.78 -26.75 -9.85
C GLU A 343 -14.27 -28.11 -10.34
N GLU A 344 -13.74 -28.18 -11.58
CA GLU A 344 -13.14 -29.39 -12.14
C GLU A 344 -11.92 -29.86 -11.32
N THR A 345 -11.10 -28.91 -10.86
CA THR A 345 -9.94 -29.20 -10.02
C THR A 345 -10.38 -29.80 -8.69
N TYR A 346 -11.42 -29.25 -8.05
CA TYR A 346 -11.94 -29.81 -6.81
C TYR A 346 -12.56 -31.20 -7.00
N GLU A 347 -13.26 -31.46 -8.08
CA GLU A 347 -13.79 -32.80 -8.39
C GLU A 347 -12.66 -33.81 -8.55
N SER A 348 -11.60 -33.45 -9.27
CA SER A 348 -10.41 -34.30 -9.47
C SER A 348 -9.70 -34.58 -8.12
N GLU A 349 -9.49 -33.57 -7.30
CA GLU A 349 -8.86 -33.69 -6.00
C GLU A 349 -9.71 -34.52 -5.01
N ILE A 350 -11.03 -34.40 -5.03
CA ILE A 350 -11.95 -35.22 -4.23
C ILE A 350 -11.81 -36.69 -4.60
N ASN A 351 -11.74 -37.00 -5.92
CA ASN A 351 -11.53 -38.36 -6.40
C ASN A 351 -10.16 -38.88 -5.96
N ARG A 352 -9.10 -38.09 -6.09
CA ARG A 352 -7.76 -38.43 -5.63
C ARG A 352 -7.72 -38.71 -4.12
N MET A 353 -8.41 -37.93 -3.31
CA MET A 353 -8.52 -38.18 -1.87
C MET A 353 -9.29 -39.48 -1.59
N GLN A 354 -10.32 -39.81 -2.38
CA GLN A 354 -11.03 -41.08 -2.26
C GLN A 354 -10.12 -42.26 -2.54
N ASP A 355 -9.33 -42.19 -3.62
CA ASP A 355 -8.35 -43.25 -3.96
C ASP A 355 -7.34 -43.50 -2.83
N ILE A 356 -6.85 -42.41 -2.19
CA ILE A 356 -5.97 -42.53 -1.02
C ILE A 356 -6.70 -43.19 0.16
N MET A 357 -7.97 -42.90 0.37
CA MET A 357 -8.77 -43.49 1.44
C MET A 357 -9.01 -44.99 1.21
N ASP A 358 -9.19 -45.39 -0.05
CA ASP A 358 -9.50 -46.77 -0.42
C ASP A 358 -8.25 -47.65 -0.45
N ASN A 359 -7.08 -47.09 -0.80
CA ASN A 359 -5.83 -47.85 -1.02
C ASN A 359 -4.71 -47.52 -0.05
N GLY A 360 -4.84 -46.45 0.76
CA GLY A 360 -3.84 -46.02 1.72
C GLY A 360 -3.97 -46.70 3.10
N ALA A 361 -3.16 -46.29 4.06
CA ALA A 361 -3.20 -46.83 5.42
C ALA A 361 -2.90 -45.78 6.51
N GLY A 362 -3.47 -45.99 7.67
CA GLY A 362 -3.11 -45.27 8.90
C GLY A 362 -3.40 -43.77 8.84
N ARG A 363 -2.39 -42.92 9.14
CA ARG A 363 -2.53 -41.46 9.24
C ARG A 363 -2.87 -40.81 7.90
N GLU A 364 -2.40 -41.38 6.82
CA GLU A 364 -2.63 -40.84 5.48
C GLU A 364 -4.13 -40.83 5.11
N VAL A 365 -4.82 -41.93 5.37
CA VAL A 365 -6.28 -42.07 5.19
C VAL A 365 -7.06 -41.02 5.98
N ALA A 366 -6.67 -40.82 7.25
CA ALA A 366 -7.32 -39.84 8.11
C ALA A 366 -7.13 -38.38 7.61
N LEU A 367 -5.97 -38.06 7.06
CA LEU A 367 -5.68 -36.75 6.45
C LEU A 367 -6.44 -36.59 5.15
N ALA A 368 -6.44 -37.59 4.28
CA ALA A 368 -7.20 -37.59 3.03
C ALA A 368 -8.71 -37.40 3.29
N GLY A 369 -9.26 -38.06 4.30
CA GLY A 369 -10.67 -37.88 4.68
C GLY A 369 -11.01 -36.43 5.08
N LYS A 370 -10.17 -35.81 5.91
CA LYS A 370 -10.35 -34.40 6.31
C LYS A 370 -10.22 -33.45 5.10
N ARG A 371 -9.24 -33.71 4.22
CA ARG A 371 -9.03 -32.90 3.02
C ARG A 371 -10.22 -33.04 2.07
N LYS A 372 -10.71 -34.26 1.84
CA LYS A 372 -11.89 -34.53 1.02
C LYS A 372 -13.12 -33.77 1.52
N GLU A 373 -13.40 -33.82 2.83
CA GLU A 373 -14.53 -33.10 3.42
C GLU A 373 -14.43 -31.58 3.18
N LYS A 374 -13.22 -31.02 3.31
CA LYS A 374 -12.98 -29.61 3.03
C LYS A 374 -13.23 -29.28 1.55
N LEU A 375 -12.67 -30.07 0.64
CA LEU A 375 -12.84 -29.90 -0.82
C LEU A 375 -14.31 -29.99 -1.24
N GLN A 376 -15.09 -30.90 -0.65
CA GLN A 376 -16.53 -31.01 -0.92
C GLN A 376 -17.29 -29.74 -0.50
N LYS A 377 -16.95 -29.13 0.64
CA LYS A 377 -17.54 -27.87 1.08
C LYS A 377 -17.16 -26.71 0.16
N GLN A 378 -15.90 -26.68 -0.29
CA GLN A 378 -15.41 -25.68 -1.22
C GLN A 378 -16.09 -25.81 -2.60
N LEU A 379 -16.20 -27.02 -3.13
CA LEU A 379 -16.91 -27.29 -4.39
C LEU A 379 -18.39 -26.90 -4.31
N HIS A 380 -19.05 -27.21 -3.22
CA HIS A 380 -20.45 -26.80 -3.05
C HIS A 380 -20.61 -25.29 -3.05
N GLU A 381 -19.74 -24.58 -2.33
CA GLU A 381 -19.71 -23.11 -2.31
C GLU A 381 -19.42 -22.52 -3.71
N CYS A 382 -18.50 -23.12 -4.50
CA CYS A 382 -18.24 -22.70 -5.88
C CYS A 382 -19.48 -22.83 -6.76
N ARG A 383 -20.21 -23.95 -6.70
CA ARG A 383 -21.43 -24.18 -7.49
C ARG A 383 -22.56 -23.22 -7.14
N ASP A 384 -22.75 -22.93 -5.84
CA ASP A 384 -23.72 -21.92 -5.42
C ASP A 384 -23.34 -20.54 -5.94
N TYR A 385 -22.03 -20.23 -5.91
CA TYR A 385 -21.50 -18.98 -6.40
C TYR A 385 -21.57 -18.87 -7.93
N ASP A 386 -21.33 -19.95 -8.67
CA ASP A 386 -21.46 -20.00 -10.12
C ASP A 386 -22.85 -19.62 -10.60
N ALA A 387 -23.87 -20.10 -9.92
CA ALA A 387 -25.27 -19.74 -10.23
C ALA A 387 -25.50 -18.22 -10.10
N VAL A 388 -24.90 -17.57 -9.08
CA VAL A 388 -25.00 -16.12 -8.88
C VAL A 388 -24.18 -15.35 -9.90
N LEU A 389 -22.92 -15.76 -10.08
CA LEU A 389 -21.98 -15.10 -11.01
C LEU A 389 -22.50 -15.21 -12.47
N GLY A 390 -23.13 -16.32 -12.83
CA GLY A 390 -23.72 -16.52 -14.15
C GLY A 390 -24.78 -15.46 -14.52
N HIS A 391 -25.60 -15.03 -13.56
CA HIS A 391 -26.55 -13.94 -13.79
C HIS A 391 -25.87 -12.61 -14.06
N ILE A 392 -24.80 -12.30 -13.35
CA ILE A 392 -24.01 -11.06 -13.56
C ILE A 392 -23.24 -11.13 -14.89
N ALA A 393 -22.61 -12.26 -15.19
CA ALA A 393 -21.88 -12.46 -16.46
C ALA A 393 -22.78 -12.21 -17.67
N LEU A 394 -24.00 -12.75 -17.66
CA LEU A 394 -24.99 -12.50 -18.72
C LEU A 394 -25.50 -11.06 -18.80
N ALA A 395 -25.31 -10.28 -17.74
CA ALA A 395 -25.69 -8.87 -17.75
C ALA A 395 -24.69 -8.00 -18.50
N SER A 396 -23.42 -8.44 -18.69
CA SER A 396 -22.33 -7.72 -19.36
C SER A 396 -22.24 -6.26 -18.91
N ILE A 397 -22.00 -6.05 -17.62
CA ILE A 397 -22.09 -4.73 -16.98
C ILE A 397 -20.81 -3.94 -17.25
N ALA A 398 -20.93 -2.82 -17.95
CA ALA A 398 -19.84 -1.87 -18.12
C ALA A 398 -19.78 -0.86 -16.96
N ILE A 399 -18.59 -0.40 -16.61
CA ILE A 399 -18.35 0.65 -15.63
C ILE A 399 -17.94 1.95 -16.31
N ASP A 400 -18.11 3.06 -15.59
CA ASP A 400 -17.54 4.36 -15.92
C ASP A 400 -16.61 4.76 -14.77
N LEU A 401 -15.33 4.95 -15.05
CA LEU A 401 -14.34 5.29 -14.02
C LEU A 401 -14.66 6.63 -13.33
N ASP A 402 -15.34 7.54 -14.03
CA ASP A 402 -15.75 8.85 -13.49
C ASP A 402 -16.85 8.75 -12.43
N ASP A 403 -17.65 7.67 -12.42
CA ASP A 403 -18.65 7.39 -11.38
C ASP A 403 -17.98 7.11 -10.01
N GLY A 404 -16.70 6.78 -10.01
CA GLY A 404 -15.91 6.47 -8.82
C GLY A 404 -16.13 5.05 -8.27
N VAL A 405 -15.24 4.67 -7.36
CA VAL A 405 -15.11 3.28 -6.88
C VAL A 405 -16.40 2.73 -6.27
N LYS A 406 -17.06 3.47 -5.36
CA LYS A 406 -18.22 2.96 -4.62
C LYS A 406 -19.44 2.73 -5.50
N VAL A 407 -19.67 3.61 -6.47
CA VAL A 407 -20.80 3.49 -7.41
C VAL A 407 -20.57 2.27 -8.29
N ASN A 408 -19.40 2.16 -8.90
CA ASN A 408 -19.06 1.03 -9.76
C ASN A 408 -19.05 -0.31 -9.00
N TYR A 409 -18.58 -0.32 -7.74
CA TYR A 409 -18.59 -1.54 -6.90
C TYR A 409 -19.99 -2.12 -6.68
N VAL A 410 -20.98 -1.27 -6.53
CA VAL A 410 -22.40 -1.70 -6.42
C VAL A 410 -22.93 -2.06 -7.81
N LYS A 411 -22.62 -1.26 -8.83
CA LYS A 411 -23.09 -1.42 -10.20
C LYS A 411 -22.76 -2.80 -10.77
N VAL A 412 -21.51 -3.25 -10.63
CA VAL A 412 -21.06 -4.55 -11.17
C VAL A 412 -21.68 -5.76 -10.49
N GLN A 413 -22.34 -5.57 -9.35
CA GLN A 413 -23.04 -6.59 -8.59
C GLN A 413 -24.57 -6.49 -8.71
N THR A 414 -25.07 -5.59 -9.56
CA THR A 414 -26.51 -5.34 -9.73
C THR A 414 -27.00 -5.98 -11.02
N ALA A 415 -27.86 -6.98 -10.92
CA ALA A 415 -28.47 -7.64 -12.06
C ALA A 415 -29.40 -6.69 -12.84
N LYS A 416 -29.79 -7.07 -14.06
CA LYS A 416 -30.66 -6.27 -14.95
C LYS A 416 -32.04 -5.94 -14.34
N ASP A 417 -32.51 -6.75 -13.43
CA ASP A 417 -33.75 -6.54 -12.69
C ASP A 417 -33.59 -5.62 -11.46
N GLY A 418 -32.40 -5.08 -11.25
CA GLY A 418 -32.07 -4.21 -10.11
C GLY A 418 -31.71 -4.95 -8.82
N LYS A 419 -31.70 -6.28 -8.81
CA LYS A 419 -31.35 -7.09 -7.64
C LYS A 419 -29.82 -7.07 -7.43
N LEU A 420 -29.41 -6.77 -6.19
CA LEU A 420 -28.01 -6.88 -5.78
C LEU A 420 -27.65 -8.36 -5.58
N LEU A 421 -26.67 -8.83 -6.31
CA LEU A 421 -26.10 -10.18 -6.24
C LEU A 421 -24.65 -10.06 -5.77
N PRO A 422 -24.32 -10.40 -4.51
CA PRO A 422 -23.00 -10.20 -3.97
C PRO A 422 -22.00 -11.21 -4.57
N ILE A 423 -21.24 -10.76 -5.56
CA ILE A 423 -20.15 -11.51 -6.18
C ILE A 423 -18.76 -11.06 -5.73
N LEU A 424 -18.67 -9.86 -5.15
CA LEU A 424 -17.43 -9.30 -4.63
C LEU A 424 -17.41 -9.33 -3.10
N ALA A 425 -16.21 -9.38 -2.54
CA ALA A 425 -15.99 -9.32 -1.10
C ALA A 425 -16.56 -8.01 -0.51
N LYS A 426 -17.02 -8.06 0.72
CA LYS A 426 -17.61 -6.89 1.39
C LYS A 426 -16.53 -5.82 1.72
N ILE A 427 -16.78 -4.52 1.41
CA ILE A 427 -15.93 -3.36 1.69
C ILE A 427 -16.39 -2.56 2.92
#